data_4e9c9f6d95598b5bb32badd651c4b4b9
#
_entry.id   4e9c9f6d95598b5bb32badd651c4b4b9
#
_cell.length_a   1.000
_cell.length_b   1.000
_cell.length_c   1.000
_cell.angle_alpha   90.00
_cell.angle_beta   90.00
_cell.angle_gamma   90.00
#
_symmetry.space_group_name_H-M   'P 1'
#
loop_
_entity.id
_entity.type
_entity.pdbx_description
1 polymer ?
#
loop_
_entity_poly.entity_id
_entity_poly.type
_entity_poly.pdbx_seq_one_letter_code
_entity_poly.pdbx_strand_id
1 'polypeptide(L)'
;METGEPEAPQFATAEYAAGGSKMQCAAFRQPIGGSYFKIKGSPVCAGCTEAIRAKMPRDSTGAFLRAIVFGIVGALIGLALYVAFALATGLIIGWVSLAVGWIVGKAMHLGSGGVGGRRYQVAAVALTYLAVAMSAVPIALYQNGRIHHLQMSQAVLGRLAWLGVASPILELRDTVSGLIGLVILFVGIRFAWRFTAGQTLQVSGPFTAAS
;
A
#
# COMPACT_ATOMS: atom_id res chain seq x y z
N MET A 1 -56.26 8.30 -41.63
CA MET A 1 -55.47 8.52 -40.38
C MET A 1 -54.04 8.07 -40.66
N GLU A 2 -53.22 8.98 -41.22
CA GLU A 2 -51.80 8.73 -41.44
C GLU A 2 -51.07 8.94 -40.13
N THR A 3 -50.50 7.87 -39.61
CA THR A 3 -49.59 7.91 -38.45
C THR A 3 -48.26 8.41 -38.96
N GLY A 4 -48.02 9.73 -38.83
CA GLY A 4 -46.72 10.31 -39.11
C GLY A 4 -45.70 9.79 -38.10
N GLU A 5 -44.85 8.88 -38.59
CA GLU A 5 -43.66 8.43 -37.87
C GLU A 5 -42.69 9.62 -37.71
N PRO A 6 -42.20 9.92 -36.52
CA PRO A 6 -41.29 11.06 -36.35
C PRO A 6 -39.99 10.78 -37.10
N GLU A 7 -39.78 11.54 -38.17
CA GLU A 7 -38.57 11.51 -38.98
C GLU A 7 -37.34 11.79 -38.06
N ALA A 8 -36.42 10.84 -38.00
CA ALA A 8 -35.20 10.98 -37.20
C ALA A 8 -34.38 12.20 -37.68
N PRO A 9 -33.84 13.04 -36.80
CA PRO A 9 -33.09 14.20 -37.23
C PRO A 9 -31.85 13.79 -38.00
N GLN A 10 -31.81 14.17 -39.30
CA GLN A 10 -30.68 13.91 -40.18
C GLN A 10 -29.63 15.00 -39.95
N PHE A 11 -28.54 14.67 -39.30
CA PHE A 11 -27.37 15.54 -39.21
C PHE A 11 -26.58 15.42 -40.52
N ALA A 12 -26.71 16.39 -41.39
CA ALA A 12 -26.04 16.39 -42.71
C ALA A 12 -24.53 16.54 -42.65
N THR A 13 -23.97 17.07 -41.58
CA THR A 13 -22.53 17.21 -41.37
C THR A 13 -22.24 17.30 -39.87
N ALA A 14 -21.31 16.46 -39.37
CA ALA A 14 -20.70 16.69 -38.06
C ALA A 14 -19.70 17.86 -38.22
N GLU A 15 -20.09 19.07 -37.82
CA GLU A 15 -19.15 20.16 -37.70
C GLU A 15 -18.19 19.89 -36.53
N TYR A 16 -17.11 19.17 -36.82
CA TYR A 16 -15.96 19.19 -35.96
C TYR A 16 -15.37 20.59 -36.10
N ALA A 17 -15.41 21.37 -35.02
CA ALA A 17 -14.73 22.66 -34.98
C ALA A 17 -13.32 22.47 -35.57
N ALA A 18 -13.04 23.13 -36.69
CA ALA A 18 -11.77 23.06 -37.43
C ALA A 18 -10.60 23.71 -36.68
N GLY A 19 -10.78 24.05 -35.42
CA GLY A 19 -9.73 24.34 -34.45
C GLY A 19 -9.29 23.04 -33.81
N GLY A 20 -8.57 22.20 -34.53
CA GLY A 20 -7.89 21.05 -33.94
C GLY A 20 -7.10 21.58 -32.74
N SER A 21 -7.60 21.36 -31.53
CA SER A 21 -6.88 21.71 -30.33
C SER A 21 -5.55 20.95 -30.40
N LYS A 22 -4.50 21.67 -30.83
CA LYS A 22 -3.15 21.08 -30.93
C LYS A 22 -2.90 20.36 -29.63
N MET A 23 -2.77 19.05 -29.72
CA MET A 23 -2.59 18.19 -28.57
C MET A 23 -1.45 18.77 -27.73
N GLN A 24 -1.73 19.18 -26.49
CA GLN A 24 -0.76 19.85 -25.65
C GLN A 24 -0.15 18.88 -24.65
N CYS A 25 1.15 19.01 -24.44
CA CYS A 25 1.86 18.23 -23.44
C CYS A 25 1.33 18.58 -22.03
N ALA A 26 0.86 17.60 -21.28
CA ALA A 26 0.34 17.82 -19.93
C ALA A 26 1.38 18.37 -18.94
N ALA A 27 2.69 18.20 -19.22
CA ALA A 27 3.76 18.70 -18.36
C ALA A 27 4.09 20.19 -18.59
N PHE A 28 4.16 20.65 -19.88
CA PHE A 28 4.59 22.00 -20.20
C PHE A 28 3.58 22.81 -21.03
N ARG A 29 2.41 22.26 -21.33
CA ARG A 29 1.34 22.89 -22.13
C ARG A 29 1.80 23.34 -23.54
N GLN A 30 2.92 22.80 -24.04
CA GLN A 30 3.40 23.05 -25.38
C GLN A 30 2.69 22.14 -26.39
N PRO A 31 2.43 22.61 -27.62
CA PRO A 31 1.85 21.77 -28.67
C PRO A 31 2.79 20.61 -28.98
N ILE A 32 2.23 19.43 -29.07
CA ILE A 32 2.98 18.21 -29.40
C ILE A 32 3.05 18.11 -30.93
N GLY A 33 4.25 18.27 -31.49
CA GLY A 33 4.54 17.99 -32.89
C GLY A 33 5.28 16.65 -32.99
N GLY A 34 4.62 15.62 -33.52
CA GLY A 34 5.25 14.31 -33.73
C GLY A 34 4.81 13.21 -32.76
N SER A 35 5.76 12.45 -32.23
CA SER A 35 5.44 11.32 -31.35
C SER A 35 5.17 11.76 -29.91
N TYR A 36 4.17 11.14 -29.28
CA TYR A 36 3.81 11.38 -27.90
C TYR A 36 3.57 10.08 -27.14
N PHE A 37 3.66 10.15 -25.83
CA PHE A 37 3.37 9.06 -24.92
C PHE A 37 2.18 9.43 -24.02
N LYS A 38 1.42 8.47 -23.60
CA LYS A 38 0.38 8.68 -22.58
C LYS A 38 0.89 8.20 -21.21
N ILE A 39 0.90 9.10 -20.25
CA ILE A 39 1.23 8.80 -18.84
C ILE A 39 -0.05 9.01 -18.02
N LYS A 40 -0.56 7.96 -17.43
CA LYS A 40 -1.86 7.96 -16.72
C LYS A 40 -3.01 8.54 -17.57
N GLY A 41 -3.01 8.26 -18.89
CA GLY A 41 -4.02 8.76 -19.82
C GLY A 41 -3.75 10.17 -20.38
N SER A 42 -2.82 10.95 -19.83
CA SER A 42 -2.48 12.30 -20.29
C SER A 42 -1.37 12.28 -21.35
N PRO A 43 -1.49 13.04 -22.46
CA PRO A 43 -0.46 13.11 -23.51
C PRO A 43 0.77 13.86 -23.01
N VAL A 44 1.95 13.29 -23.23
CA VAL A 44 3.24 13.85 -22.83
C VAL A 44 4.23 13.68 -23.99
N CYS A 45 5.02 14.72 -24.32
CA CYS A 45 6.02 14.65 -25.37
C CYS A 45 7.21 13.74 -24.97
N ALA A 46 7.98 13.25 -25.94
CA ALA A 46 9.08 12.32 -25.72
C ALA A 46 10.12 12.85 -24.70
N GLY A 47 10.55 14.12 -24.86
CA GLY A 47 11.52 14.72 -23.92
C GLY A 47 11.03 14.82 -22.49
N CYS A 48 9.73 15.13 -22.30
CA CYS A 48 9.13 15.14 -20.95
C CYS A 48 9.02 13.76 -20.36
N THR A 49 8.74 12.74 -21.17
CA THR A 49 8.68 11.35 -20.72
C THR A 49 10.03 10.87 -20.20
N GLU A 50 11.11 11.21 -20.91
CA GLU A 50 12.48 10.90 -20.46
C GLU A 50 12.85 11.65 -19.18
N ALA A 51 12.54 12.95 -19.09
CA ALA A 51 12.77 13.74 -17.89
C ALA A 51 12.02 13.20 -16.67
N ILE A 52 10.78 12.74 -16.86
CA ILE A 52 9.98 12.10 -15.80
C ILE A 52 10.62 10.75 -15.41
N ARG A 53 11.03 9.94 -16.38
CA ARG A 53 11.73 8.67 -16.10
C ARG A 53 13.04 8.87 -15.35
N ALA A 54 13.82 9.90 -15.71
CA ALA A 54 15.09 10.21 -15.05
C ALA A 54 14.91 10.66 -13.59
N LYS A 55 13.80 11.33 -13.28
CA LYS A 55 13.45 11.77 -11.91
C LYS A 55 12.83 10.65 -11.05
N MET A 56 12.49 9.52 -11.64
CA MET A 56 11.95 8.42 -10.83
C MET A 56 13.00 7.85 -9.89
N PRO A 57 12.64 7.63 -8.63
CA PRO A 57 13.53 6.98 -7.71
C PRO A 57 13.80 5.55 -8.19
N ARG A 58 15.08 5.25 -8.41
CA ARG A 58 15.52 3.92 -8.85
C ARG A 58 15.56 2.97 -7.68
N ASP A 59 15.10 1.75 -7.93
CA ASP A 59 15.20 0.68 -6.96
C ASP A 59 16.69 0.33 -6.75
N SER A 60 17.13 0.42 -5.50
CA SER A 60 18.50 0.08 -5.11
C SER A 60 18.47 -0.69 -3.79
N THR A 61 19.51 -1.48 -3.55
CA THR A 61 19.67 -2.20 -2.28
C THR A 61 19.69 -1.25 -1.09
N GLY A 62 20.29 -0.06 -1.24
CA GLY A 62 20.30 0.98 -0.21
C GLY A 62 18.91 1.55 0.09
N ALA A 63 18.07 1.77 -0.94
CA ALA A 63 16.69 2.20 -0.75
C ALA A 63 15.86 1.12 -0.03
N PHE A 64 16.07 -0.15 -0.38
CA PHE A 64 15.42 -1.27 0.26
C PHE A 64 15.83 -1.41 1.73
N LEU A 65 17.12 -1.31 2.04
CA LEU A 65 17.62 -1.42 3.40
C LEU A 65 17.06 -0.28 4.29
N ARG A 66 17.06 0.95 3.79
CA ARG A 66 16.41 2.07 4.50
C ARG A 66 14.92 1.82 4.72
N ALA A 67 14.21 1.30 3.72
CA ALA A 67 12.81 0.94 3.87
C ALA A 67 12.58 -0.10 4.97
N ILE A 68 13.45 -1.12 5.07
CA ILE A 68 13.39 -2.13 6.14
C ILE A 68 13.61 -1.49 7.50
N VAL A 69 14.63 -0.64 7.66
CA VAL A 69 14.92 0.05 8.94
C VAL A 69 13.71 0.89 9.38
N PHE A 70 13.16 1.71 8.48
CA PHE A 70 11.95 2.49 8.76
C PHE A 70 10.73 1.60 9.04
N GLY A 71 10.62 0.48 8.32
CA GLY A 71 9.57 -0.52 8.54
C GLY A 71 9.64 -1.16 9.92
N ILE A 72 10.84 -1.50 10.40
CA ILE A 72 11.06 -2.04 11.75
C ILE A 72 10.67 -1.01 12.81
N VAL A 73 11.08 0.25 12.66
CA VAL A 73 10.66 1.33 13.55
C VAL A 73 9.13 1.48 13.56
N GLY A 74 8.51 1.47 12.37
CA GLY A 74 7.05 1.50 12.24
C GLY A 74 6.37 0.29 12.90
N ALA A 75 6.95 -0.90 12.77
CA ALA A 75 6.45 -2.12 13.38
C ALA A 75 6.52 -2.07 14.93
N LEU A 76 7.61 -1.53 15.49
CA LEU A 76 7.76 -1.34 16.93
C LEU A 76 6.75 -0.31 17.48
N ILE A 77 6.56 0.80 16.78
CA ILE A 77 5.54 1.81 17.14
C ILE A 77 4.14 1.17 17.07
N GLY A 78 3.86 0.43 16.01
CA GLY A 78 2.59 -0.27 15.83
C GLY A 78 2.33 -1.30 16.93
N LEU A 79 3.33 -2.09 17.29
CA LEU A 79 3.28 -3.05 18.39
C LEU A 79 2.99 -2.34 19.72
N ALA A 80 3.73 -1.27 20.03
CA ALA A 80 3.53 -0.50 21.25
C ALA A 80 2.14 0.10 21.35
N LEU A 81 1.63 0.67 20.25
CA LEU A 81 0.26 1.18 20.17
C LEU A 81 -0.79 0.08 20.37
N TYR A 82 -0.58 -1.07 19.74
CA TYR A 82 -1.49 -2.21 19.90
C TYR A 82 -1.57 -2.69 21.34
N VAL A 83 -0.41 -2.89 21.97
CA VAL A 83 -0.32 -3.31 23.39
C VAL A 83 -0.94 -2.26 24.31
N ALA A 84 -0.58 -0.98 24.16
CA ALA A 84 -1.11 0.10 24.97
C ALA A 84 -2.64 0.18 24.88
N PHE A 85 -3.19 0.05 23.66
CA PHE A 85 -4.64 0.07 23.45
C PHE A 85 -5.32 -1.15 24.10
N ALA A 86 -4.77 -2.35 23.91
CA ALA A 86 -5.32 -3.56 24.46
C ALA A 86 -5.32 -3.54 26.02
N LEU A 87 -4.25 -3.01 26.62
CA LEU A 87 -4.14 -2.90 28.07
C LEU A 87 -5.06 -1.79 28.64
N ALA A 88 -5.22 -0.68 27.94
CA ALA A 88 -6.06 0.44 28.39
C ALA A 88 -7.56 0.14 28.29
N THR A 89 -7.99 -0.62 27.27
CA THR A 89 -9.41 -0.89 27.03
C THR A 89 -9.86 -2.26 27.50
N GLY A 90 -8.93 -3.19 27.74
CA GLY A 90 -9.22 -4.60 28.02
C GLY A 90 -9.81 -5.33 26.81
N LEU A 91 -9.91 -4.67 25.65
CA LEU A 91 -10.51 -5.21 24.44
C LEU A 91 -9.42 -5.50 23.40
N ILE A 92 -9.39 -6.72 22.91
CA ILE A 92 -8.58 -7.10 21.75
C ILE A 92 -9.37 -6.71 20.50
N ILE A 93 -9.26 -5.43 20.09
CA ILE A 93 -10.00 -4.93 18.94
C ILE A 93 -9.11 -5.05 17.72
N GLY A 94 -9.51 -5.87 16.77
CA GLY A 94 -8.80 -6.09 15.51
C GLY A 94 -8.58 -4.82 14.67
N TRP A 95 -9.41 -3.77 14.81
CA TRP A 95 -9.25 -2.49 14.10
C TRP A 95 -7.87 -1.84 14.31
N VAL A 96 -7.24 -2.07 15.45
CA VAL A 96 -5.88 -1.56 15.74
C VAL A 96 -4.84 -2.16 14.80
N SER A 97 -5.03 -3.40 14.34
CA SER A 97 -4.14 -4.03 13.37
C SER A 97 -4.13 -3.33 12.00
N LEU A 98 -5.24 -2.66 11.63
CA LEU A 98 -5.30 -1.81 10.44
C LEU A 98 -4.36 -0.61 10.59
N ALA A 99 -4.36 0.03 11.75
CA ALA A 99 -3.45 1.14 12.05
C ALA A 99 -1.99 0.67 12.00
N VAL A 100 -1.69 -0.51 12.55
CA VAL A 100 -0.33 -1.10 12.49
C VAL A 100 0.10 -1.30 11.04
N GLY A 101 -0.74 -1.92 10.20
CA GLY A 101 -0.45 -2.12 8.78
C GLY A 101 -0.24 -0.81 8.01
N TRP A 102 -1.03 0.22 8.34
CA TRP A 102 -0.87 1.55 7.77
C TRP A 102 0.45 2.21 8.20
N ILE A 103 0.80 2.16 9.49
CA ILE A 103 2.04 2.72 10.04
C ILE A 103 3.25 2.06 9.38
N VAL A 104 3.30 0.73 9.34
CA VAL A 104 4.40 -0.02 8.72
C VAL A 104 4.52 0.30 7.24
N GLY A 105 3.41 0.26 6.49
CA GLY A 105 3.39 0.57 5.06
C GLY A 105 3.84 1.99 4.76
N LYS A 106 3.38 2.97 5.55
CA LYS A 106 3.77 4.37 5.42
C LYS A 106 5.23 4.61 5.78
N ALA A 107 5.72 3.99 6.85
CA ALA A 107 7.12 4.07 7.28
C ALA A 107 8.05 3.52 6.20
N MET A 108 7.74 2.34 5.65
CA MET A 108 8.53 1.75 4.55
C MET A 108 8.52 2.61 3.29
N HIS A 109 7.37 3.19 2.95
CA HIS A 109 7.25 4.09 1.81
C HIS A 109 8.13 5.34 1.98
N LEU A 110 8.15 5.94 3.17
CA LEU A 110 9.02 7.06 3.51
C LEU A 110 10.50 6.65 3.45
N GLY A 111 10.86 5.52 4.05
CA GLY A 111 12.24 5.01 4.05
C GLY A 111 12.77 4.68 2.65
N SER A 112 11.91 4.21 1.74
CA SER A 112 12.28 3.91 0.36
C SER A 112 12.41 5.15 -0.52
N GLY A 113 11.94 6.33 -0.08
CA GLY A 113 11.84 7.51 -0.92
C GLY A 113 10.79 7.38 -2.03
N GLY A 114 9.71 6.63 -1.79
CA GLY A 114 8.64 6.39 -2.76
C GLY A 114 8.88 5.21 -3.71
N VAL A 115 10.02 4.53 -3.59
CA VAL A 115 10.27 3.27 -4.30
C VAL A 115 9.39 2.18 -3.69
N GLY A 116 8.80 1.38 -4.54
CA GLY A 116 8.02 0.23 -4.12
C GLY A 116 8.25 -0.94 -5.07
N GLY A 117 7.55 -2.03 -4.80
CA GLY A 117 7.65 -3.23 -5.61
C GLY A 117 7.45 -4.48 -4.76
N ARG A 118 7.46 -5.64 -5.41
CA ARG A 118 7.13 -6.91 -4.75
C ARG A 118 7.95 -7.20 -3.49
N ARG A 119 9.25 -6.90 -3.51
CA ARG A 119 10.12 -7.13 -2.35
C ARG A 119 9.75 -6.24 -1.15
N TYR A 120 9.36 -4.98 -1.40
CA TYR A 120 8.88 -4.07 -0.35
C TYR A 120 7.53 -4.53 0.21
N GLN A 121 6.65 -5.02 -0.66
CA GLN A 121 5.34 -5.54 -0.27
C GLN A 121 5.47 -6.76 0.64
N VAL A 122 6.30 -7.72 0.26
CA VAL A 122 6.53 -8.93 1.07
C VAL A 122 7.14 -8.56 2.43
N ALA A 123 8.12 -7.66 2.45
CA ALA A 123 8.73 -7.19 3.69
C ALA A 123 7.72 -6.44 4.58
N ALA A 124 6.85 -5.60 4.00
CA ALA A 124 5.81 -4.88 4.74
C ALA A 124 4.80 -5.85 5.38
N VAL A 125 4.38 -6.87 4.63
CA VAL A 125 3.49 -7.93 5.13
C VAL A 125 4.12 -8.67 6.29
N ALA A 126 5.38 -9.10 6.13
CA ALA A 126 6.11 -9.83 7.17
C ALA A 126 6.26 -8.98 8.45
N LEU A 127 6.65 -7.71 8.31
CA LEU A 127 6.78 -6.80 9.45
C LEU A 127 5.44 -6.52 10.13
N THR A 128 4.37 -6.32 9.37
CA THR A 128 3.03 -6.11 9.93
C THR A 128 2.56 -7.35 10.68
N TYR A 129 2.73 -8.54 10.09
CA TYR A 129 2.36 -9.80 10.73
C TYR A 129 3.15 -9.99 12.03
N LEU A 130 4.47 -9.80 12.01
CA LEU A 130 5.31 -9.93 13.18
C LEU A 130 4.95 -8.94 14.28
N ALA A 131 4.65 -7.68 13.94
CA ALA A 131 4.25 -6.67 14.90
C ALA A 131 2.95 -7.06 15.63
N VAL A 132 1.95 -7.53 14.89
CA VAL A 132 0.66 -7.94 15.46
C VAL A 132 0.82 -9.26 16.23
N ALA A 133 1.51 -10.25 15.69
CA ALA A 133 1.72 -11.54 16.33
C ALA A 133 2.50 -11.40 17.66
N MET A 134 3.58 -10.60 17.66
CA MET A 134 4.39 -10.36 18.86
C MET A 134 3.67 -9.56 19.94
N SER A 135 2.59 -8.83 19.63
CA SER A 135 1.81 -8.10 20.64
C SER A 135 1.09 -9.03 21.63
N ALA A 136 0.81 -10.25 21.23
CA ALA A 136 0.20 -11.26 22.11
C ALA A 136 1.07 -11.59 23.33
N VAL A 137 2.41 -11.52 23.20
CA VAL A 137 3.35 -11.84 24.26
C VAL A 137 3.24 -10.90 25.45
N PRO A 138 3.43 -9.57 25.31
CA PRO A 138 3.30 -8.65 26.42
C PRO A 138 1.88 -8.59 27.00
N ILE A 139 0.86 -8.77 26.19
CA ILE A 139 -0.55 -8.83 26.66
C ILE A 139 -0.75 -10.06 27.57
N ALA A 140 -0.31 -11.23 27.13
CA ALA A 140 -0.40 -12.45 27.93
C ALA A 140 0.40 -12.38 29.24
N LEU A 141 1.60 -11.80 29.20
CA LEU A 141 2.44 -11.59 30.39
C LEU A 141 1.76 -10.67 31.39
N TYR A 142 1.18 -9.58 30.93
CA TYR A 142 0.47 -8.63 31.78
C TYR A 142 -0.76 -9.27 32.42
N GLN A 143 -1.60 -9.96 31.65
CA GLN A 143 -2.79 -10.62 32.14
C GLN A 143 -2.49 -11.72 33.16
N ASN A 144 -1.39 -12.46 32.99
CA ASN A 144 -0.99 -13.51 33.91
C ASN A 144 -0.24 -13.00 35.16
N GLY A 145 -0.01 -11.68 35.30
CA GLY A 145 0.69 -11.10 36.46
C GLY A 145 2.14 -11.57 36.62
N ARG A 146 2.71 -12.21 35.60
CA ARG A 146 4.03 -12.86 35.66
C ARG A 146 5.19 -11.99 35.22
N ILE A 147 4.97 -10.71 34.91
CA ILE A 147 6.02 -9.80 34.41
C ILE A 147 7.18 -9.68 35.41
N HIS A 148 6.91 -9.79 36.71
CA HIS A 148 7.92 -9.62 37.76
C HIS A 148 8.69 -10.89 38.14
N HIS A 149 8.30 -12.07 37.66
CA HIS A 149 8.88 -13.36 38.06
C HIS A 149 9.53 -14.15 36.92
N LEU A 150 9.52 -13.66 35.68
CA LEU A 150 10.15 -14.34 34.56
C LEU A 150 11.66 -14.06 34.56
N GLN A 151 12.46 -15.07 34.93
CA GLN A 151 13.87 -15.07 34.56
C GLN A 151 13.95 -15.19 33.03
N MET A 152 14.45 -14.13 32.41
CA MET A 152 14.62 -14.02 30.95
C MET A 152 15.77 -14.93 30.49
N SER A 153 15.53 -16.22 30.44
CA SER A 153 16.43 -17.19 29.81
C SER A 153 16.25 -17.17 28.29
N GLN A 154 17.31 -17.43 27.53
CA GLN A 154 17.25 -17.54 26.07
C GLN A 154 16.20 -18.57 25.61
N ALA A 155 16.02 -19.67 26.34
CA ALA A 155 15.01 -20.68 26.08
C ALA A 155 13.58 -20.14 26.24
N VAL A 156 13.34 -19.26 27.22
CA VAL A 156 12.04 -18.60 27.45
C VAL A 156 11.76 -17.60 26.34
N LEU A 157 12.75 -16.81 25.94
CA LEU A 157 12.60 -15.87 24.80
C LEU A 157 12.28 -16.61 23.50
N GLY A 158 12.95 -17.73 23.20
CA GLY A 158 12.66 -18.54 22.02
C GLY A 158 11.24 -19.11 22.01
N ARG A 159 10.77 -19.63 23.17
CA ARG A 159 9.39 -20.13 23.31
C ARG A 159 8.35 -19.01 23.18
N LEU A 160 8.59 -17.86 23.76
CA LEU A 160 7.70 -16.69 23.65
C LEU A 160 7.65 -16.15 22.22
N ALA A 161 8.79 -16.10 21.53
CA ALA A 161 8.83 -15.71 20.12
C ALA A 161 8.03 -16.69 19.24
N TRP A 162 8.20 -18.01 19.46
CA TRP A 162 7.45 -19.03 18.75
C TRP A 162 5.93 -18.95 19.00
N LEU A 163 5.53 -18.80 20.28
CA LEU A 163 4.14 -18.62 20.66
C LEU A 163 3.55 -17.33 20.08
N GLY A 164 4.33 -16.24 20.05
CA GLY A 164 3.92 -14.99 19.43
C GLY A 164 3.65 -15.16 17.93
N VAL A 165 4.56 -15.77 17.19
CA VAL A 165 4.38 -16.03 15.76
C VAL A 165 3.21 -16.96 15.47
N ALA A 166 2.99 -17.96 16.33
CA ALA A 166 1.89 -18.91 16.17
C ALA A 166 0.54 -18.36 16.69
N SER A 167 0.52 -17.24 17.44
CA SER A 167 -0.70 -16.76 18.13
C SER A 167 -1.89 -16.54 17.20
N PRO A 168 -1.78 -15.96 15.99
CA PRO A 168 -2.94 -15.77 15.11
C PRO A 168 -3.54 -17.09 14.62
N ILE A 169 -2.72 -18.14 14.54
CA ILE A 169 -3.17 -19.48 14.14
C ILE A 169 -3.81 -20.21 15.32
N LEU A 170 -3.28 -20.01 16.53
CA LEU A 170 -3.82 -20.63 17.74
C LEU A 170 -5.18 -20.04 18.13
N GLU A 171 -5.39 -18.74 17.87
CA GLU A 171 -6.70 -18.07 18.08
C GLU A 171 -7.81 -18.61 17.18
N LEU A 172 -7.50 -19.27 16.06
CA LEU A 172 -8.50 -19.96 15.23
C LEU A 172 -9.22 -21.11 15.94
N ARG A 173 -8.72 -21.56 17.08
CA ARG A 173 -9.41 -22.57 17.92
C ARG A 173 -10.67 -22.03 18.59
N ASP A 174 -10.73 -20.72 18.84
CA ASP A 174 -11.93 -20.03 19.35
C ASP A 174 -12.71 -19.46 18.14
N THR A 175 -13.64 -20.23 17.68
CA THR A 175 -14.25 -20.27 16.34
C THR A 175 -14.73 -18.94 15.75
N VAL A 176 -15.26 -18.00 16.52
CA VAL A 176 -15.84 -16.75 15.98
C VAL A 176 -14.88 -15.56 16.14
N SER A 177 -14.29 -15.39 17.31
CA SER A 177 -13.38 -14.27 17.60
C SER A 177 -12.08 -14.38 16.83
N GLY A 178 -11.54 -15.59 16.68
CA GLY A 178 -10.32 -15.83 15.90
C GLY A 178 -10.50 -15.58 14.40
N LEU A 179 -11.65 -15.93 13.83
CA LEU A 179 -11.97 -15.68 12.43
C LEU A 179 -12.06 -14.18 12.14
N ILE A 180 -12.72 -13.42 13.00
CA ILE A 180 -12.81 -11.96 12.88
C ILE A 180 -11.42 -11.32 12.97
N GLY A 181 -10.58 -11.75 13.93
CA GLY A 181 -9.21 -11.29 14.08
C GLY A 181 -8.36 -11.52 12.82
N LEU A 182 -8.50 -12.71 12.22
CA LEU A 182 -7.79 -13.07 11.00
C LEU A 182 -8.23 -12.23 9.79
N VAL A 183 -9.54 -11.98 9.63
CA VAL A 183 -10.06 -11.12 8.56
C VAL A 183 -9.50 -9.70 8.69
N ILE A 184 -9.45 -9.17 9.90
CA ILE A 184 -8.96 -7.81 10.14
C ILE A 184 -7.44 -7.73 9.95
N LEU A 185 -6.69 -8.74 10.39
CA LEU A 185 -5.26 -8.87 10.10
C LEU A 185 -5.01 -8.89 8.59
N PHE A 186 -5.80 -9.66 7.83
CA PHE A 186 -5.72 -9.71 6.37
C PHE A 186 -5.94 -8.34 5.73
N VAL A 187 -6.91 -7.56 6.22
CA VAL A 187 -7.14 -6.20 5.73
C VAL A 187 -5.96 -5.29 6.08
N GLY A 188 -5.38 -5.37 7.29
CA GLY A 188 -4.17 -4.65 7.69
C GLY A 188 -2.98 -4.94 6.77
N ILE A 189 -2.76 -6.22 6.48
CA ILE A 189 -1.75 -6.68 5.51
C ILE A 189 -2.01 -6.09 4.12
N ARG A 190 -3.27 -6.06 3.67
CA ARG A 190 -3.64 -5.49 2.38
C ARG A 190 -3.35 -3.98 2.30
N PHE A 191 -3.52 -3.24 3.39
CA PHE A 191 -3.10 -1.84 3.45
C PHE A 191 -1.58 -1.70 3.32
N ALA A 192 -0.80 -2.45 4.09
CA ALA A 192 0.66 -2.45 3.99
C ALA A 192 1.12 -2.78 2.56
N TRP A 193 0.48 -3.76 1.90
CA TRP A 193 0.72 -4.14 0.52
C TRP A 193 0.48 -2.99 -0.46
N ARG A 194 -0.64 -2.28 -0.33
CA ARG A 194 -1.00 -1.16 -1.23
C ARG A 194 -0.04 0.02 -1.09
N PHE A 195 0.37 0.37 0.12
CA PHE A 195 1.30 1.49 0.35
C PHE A 195 2.71 1.22 -0.18
N THR A 196 3.11 -0.04 -0.24
CA THR A 196 4.43 -0.45 -0.73
C THR A 196 4.43 -0.92 -2.18
N ALA A 197 3.29 -0.85 -2.89
CA ALA A 197 3.17 -1.31 -4.28
C ALA A 197 4.03 -0.55 -5.29
N GLY A 198 4.53 0.63 -4.95
CA GLY A 198 5.31 1.48 -5.85
C GLY A 198 4.43 2.15 -6.92
N GLN A 199 4.88 3.29 -7.41
CA GLN A 199 4.23 3.95 -8.53
C GLN A 199 4.80 3.40 -9.84
N THR A 200 4.11 2.46 -10.47
CA THR A 200 4.40 2.09 -11.84
C THR A 200 3.89 3.19 -12.76
N LEU A 201 4.78 3.91 -13.44
CA LEU A 201 4.39 4.75 -14.57
C LEU A 201 3.89 3.84 -15.69
N GLN A 202 2.60 3.81 -15.89
CA GLN A 202 2.05 3.25 -17.12
C GLN A 202 2.31 4.26 -18.25
N VAL A 203 3.39 4.03 -18.97
CA VAL A 203 3.73 4.77 -20.19
C VAL A 203 3.24 3.95 -21.36
N SER A 204 2.22 4.42 -22.05
CA SER A 204 1.72 3.81 -23.29
C SER A 204 2.21 4.63 -24.49
N GLY A 205 2.64 3.98 -25.55
CA GLY A 205 3.11 4.61 -26.78
C GLY A 205 4.45 4.07 -27.24
N PRO A 206 5.02 4.59 -28.31
CA PRO A 206 4.75 5.90 -28.91
C PRO A 206 3.48 5.96 -29.77
N PHE A 207 2.77 7.10 -29.71
CA PHE A 207 1.65 7.43 -30.60
C PHE A 207 2.09 8.60 -31.50
N THR A 208 1.63 8.65 -32.74
CA THR A 208 1.82 9.79 -33.64
C THR A 208 0.68 10.77 -33.50
N ALA A 209 0.98 12.04 -33.29
CA ALA A 209 -0.02 13.09 -33.38
C ALA A 209 -0.41 13.25 -34.84
N ALA A 210 -1.70 13.17 -35.16
CA ALA A 210 -2.19 13.54 -36.48
C ALA A 210 -1.95 15.05 -36.66
N SER A 211 -1.25 15.41 -37.75
CA SER A 211 -0.99 16.81 -38.15
C SER A 211 -2.25 17.46 -38.70
#